data_156fd18070182866000eac4c195148be
#
_entry.id   156fd18070182866000eac4c195148be
#
_cell.length_a   1.000
_cell.length_b   1.000
_cell.length_c   1.000
_cell.angle_alpha   90.00
_cell.angle_beta   90.00
_cell.angle_gamma   90.00
#
_symmetry.space_group_name_H-M   'P 1'
#
loop_
_entity.id
_entity.type
_entity.pdbx_description
1 polymer ?
#
loop_
_entity_poly.entity_id
_entity_poly.type
_entity_poly.pdbx_seq_one_letter_code
_entity_poly.pdbx_strand_id
1 'polypeptide(L)'
;MDYKLTDNREEGATTTVSQSFDYDEENRVARITENYHSTDEYSYKDNGTEIYTFDYTIANEVSVRTTDEAERLLYKISAKTDAKGRITETSSYDYDNGTPRLEGQETYTYTPEGRLSSLLSKYSYSSSSGLNKYSENKFYYTDGLLTRYTYYDSYEASYDPDYQPWEYSLPADECYPHRYANDRSN
;
A
#
# COMPACT_ATOMS: atom_id res chain seq x y z
N MET A 1 11.08 13.92 13.81
CA MET A 1 12.08 12.81 13.80
C MET A 1 12.52 12.66 12.37
N ASP A 2 13.78 12.87 12.07
CA ASP A 2 14.27 12.78 10.71
C ASP A 2 14.83 11.38 10.51
N TYR A 3 14.40 10.72 9.45
CA TYR A 3 14.86 9.41 9.05
C TYR A 3 15.64 9.52 7.74
N LYS A 4 16.81 8.91 7.67
CA LYS A 4 17.61 8.85 6.45
C LYS A 4 17.90 7.40 6.10
N LEU A 5 17.45 6.97 4.93
CA LEU A 5 17.81 5.71 4.33
C LEU A 5 18.83 5.96 3.21
N THR A 6 19.89 5.16 3.17
CA THR A 6 20.84 5.15 2.06
C THR A 6 20.88 3.73 1.52
N ASP A 7 20.52 3.52 0.25
CA ASP A 7 20.62 2.25 -0.45
C ASP A 7 21.74 2.36 -1.50
N ASN A 8 22.70 1.42 -1.45
CA ASN A 8 23.81 1.33 -2.39
C ASN A 8 23.64 0.02 -3.17
N ARG A 9 22.95 0.06 -4.32
CA ARG A 9 22.67 -1.14 -5.12
C ARG A 9 23.75 -1.48 -6.15
N GLU A 10 24.53 -0.49 -6.58
CA GLU A 10 25.63 -0.67 -7.53
C GLU A 10 26.85 0.15 -7.12
N GLU A 11 28.05 -0.23 -7.58
CA GLU A 11 29.30 0.48 -7.29
C GLU A 11 29.21 1.93 -7.82
N GLY A 12 29.03 2.90 -6.93
CA GLY A 12 29.02 4.34 -7.22
C GLY A 12 27.64 4.98 -7.31
N ALA A 13 26.55 4.23 -7.36
CA ALA A 13 25.20 4.79 -7.30
C ALA A 13 24.69 4.87 -5.85
N THR A 14 24.14 6.00 -5.47
CA THR A 14 23.60 6.23 -4.13
C THR A 14 22.21 6.86 -4.22
N THR A 15 21.23 6.24 -3.57
CA THR A 15 19.91 6.85 -3.34
C THR A 15 19.79 7.24 -1.87
N THR A 16 19.47 8.50 -1.64
CA THR A 16 19.22 9.03 -0.29
C THR A 16 17.77 9.47 -0.20
N VAL A 17 17.06 9.00 0.82
CA VAL A 17 15.72 9.44 1.17
C VAL A 17 15.77 10.05 2.56
N SER A 18 15.27 11.28 2.71
CA SER A 18 15.11 11.92 4.01
C SER A 18 13.64 12.27 4.22
N GLN A 19 13.13 12.03 5.43
CA GLN A 19 11.75 12.32 5.80
C GLN A 19 11.72 13.21 7.03
N SER A 20 10.83 14.23 7.00
CA SER A 20 10.45 15.02 8.17
C SER A 20 8.95 14.85 8.44
N PHE A 21 8.57 14.93 9.72
CA PHE A 21 7.21 14.67 10.19
C PHE A 21 6.69 15.86 10.98
N ASP A 22 5.53 16.38 10.60
CA ASP A 22 4.76 17.34 11.38
C ASP A 22 3.54 16.63 12.00
N TYR A 23 3.15 17.08 13.19
CA TYR A 23 2.06 16.48 13.96
C TYR A 23 0.98 17.54 14.25
N ASP A 24 -0.27 17.10 14.32
CA ASP A 24 -1.40 17.93 14.75
C ASP A 24 -1.49 18.04 16.29
N GLU A 25 -2.51 18.75 16.76
CA GLU A 25 -2.74 18.98 18.20
C GLU A 25 -3.08 17.70 18.97
N GLU A 26 -3.60 16.67 18.29
CA GLU A 26 -3.85 15.34 18.82
C GLU A 26 -2.65 14.39 18.72
N ASN A 27 -1.49 14.93 18.32
CA ASN A 27 -0.24 14.17 18.15
C ASN A 27 -0.34 13.05 17.08
N ARG A 28 -1.17 13.26 16.05
CA ARG A 28 -1.23 12.43 14.86
C ARG A 28 -0.36 13.05 13.77
N VAL A 29 0.17 12.22 12.86
CA VAL A 29 0.94 12.73 11.73
C VAL A 29 0.03 13.58 10.84
N ALA A 30 0.33 14.87 10.72
CA ALA A 30 -0.39 15.81 9.87
C ALA A 30 0.26 15.96 8.49
N ARG A 31 1.60 15.86 8.43
CA ARG A 31 2.37 16.00 7.20
C ARG A 31 3.65 15.18 7.26
N ILE A 32 4.02 14.61 6.11
CA ILE A 32 5.36 14.04 5.86
C ILE A 32 5.93 14.79 4.66
N THR A 33 7.16 15.26 4.77
CA THR A 33 7.94 15.76 3.64
C THR A 33 9.06 14.79 3.36
N GLU A 34 9.09 14.24 2.16
CA GLU A 34 10.08 13.25 1.71
C GLU A 34 10.90 13.83 0.58
N ASN A 35 12.23 13.86 0.76
CA ASN A 35 13.15 14.34 -0.25
C ASN A 35 13.95 13.16 -0.80
N TYR A 36 13.97 13.04 -2.12
CA TYR A 36 14.73 12.03 -2.85
C TYR A 36 15.95 12.65 -3.51
N HIS A 37 17.06 12.00 -3.35
CA HIS A 37 18.26 12.31 -4.12
C HIS A 37 18.90 11.01 -4.59
N SER A 38 18.95 10.81 -5.90
CA SER A 38 19.65 9.69 -6.51
C SER A 38 20.73 10.18 -7.45
N THR A 39 21.87 9.52 -7.40
CA THR A 39 22.97 9.70 -8.36
C THR A 39 22.92 8.63 -9.46
N ASP A 40 21.97 7.70 -9.37
CA ASP A 40 21.74 6.67 -10.36
C ASP A 40 20.87 7.22 -11.52
N GLU A 41 21.41 7.22 -12.74
CA GLU A 41 20.68 7.68 -13.94
C GLU A 41 19.51 6.75 -14.34
N TYR A 42 19.47 5.52 -13.79
CA TYR A 42 18.39 4.56 -13.98
C TYR A 42 17.40 4.55 -12.80
N SER A 43 17.51 5.51 -11.90
CA SER A 43 16.59 5.62 -10.76
C SER A 43 15.16 5.82 -11.25
N TYR A 44 14.23 5.04 -10.72
CA TYR A 44 12.79 5.16 -11.01
C TYR A 44 12.17 6.48 -10.52
N LYS A 45 12.84 7.19 -9.61
CA LYS A 45 12.41 8.49 -9.11
C LYS A 45 13.47 9.53 -9.44
N ASP A 46 13.05 10.56 -10.14
CA ASP A 46 13.82 11.78 -10.29
C ASP A 46 14.06 12.44 -8.94
N ASN A 47 15.17 13.18 -8.80
CA ASN A 47 15.40 14.00 -7.62
C ASN A 47 14.23 14.96 -7.39
N GLY A 48 13.71 15.02 -6.19
CA GLY A 48 12.55 15.85 -5.89
C GLY A 48 12.02 15.68 -4.48
N THR A 49 10.93 16.39 -4.22
CA THR A 49 10.23 16.36 -2.95
C THR A 49 8.80 15.89 -3.16
N GLU A 50 8.34 14.97 -2.34
CA GLU A 50 6.93 14.61 -2.20
C GLU A 50 6.43 15.03 -0.82
N ILE A 51 5.23 15.58 -0.78
CA ILE A 51 4.57 16.06 0.44
C ILE A 51 3.29 15.28 0.64
N TYR A 52 3.21 14.57 1.74
CA TYR A 52 2.02 13.81 2.15
C TYR A 52 1.27 14.62 3.21
N THR A 53 0.02 14.97 2.96
CA THR A 53 -0.84 15.68 3.91
C THR A 53 -1.98 14.78 4.35
N PHE A 54 -2.12 14.60 5.65
CA PHE A 54 -3.13 13.75 6.28
C PHE A 54 -4.35 14.59 6.69
N ASP A 55 -5.54 14.08 6.42
CA ASP A 55 -6.81 14.70 6.80
C ASP A 55 -7.65 13.70 7.62
N TYR A 56 -8.01 14.09 8.82
CA TYR A 56 -8.79 13.32 9.81
C TYR A 56 -10.15 13.96 10.10
N THR A 57 -10.62 14.91 9.27
CA THR A 57 -11.84 15.68 9.54
C THR A 57 -13.11 14.84 9.44
N ILE A 58 -13.09 13.74 8.69
CA ILE A 58 -14.22 12.83 8.56
C ILE A 58 -14.07 11.70 9.58
N ALA A 59 -15.08 11.50 10.42
CA ALA A 59 -15.08 10.43 11.42
C ALA A 59 -14.92 9.05 10.75
N ASN A 60 -14.02 8.22 11.28
CA ASN A 60 -13.69 6.89 10.76
C ASN A 60 -13.13 6.90 9.31
N GLU A 61 -12.60 8.03 8.87
CA GLU A 61 -11.90 8.14 7.59
C GLU A 61 -10.58 8.90 7.77
N VAL A 62 -9.55 8.44 7.09
CA VAL A 62 -8.28 9.15 6.94
C VAL A 62 -8.03 9.31 5.45
N SER A 63 -7.76 10.53 4.99
CA SER A 63 -7.28 10.71 3.63
C SER A 63 -5.87 11.29 3.61
N VAL A 64 -5.08 10.81 2.64
CA VAL A 64 -3.71 11.27 2.41
C VAL A 64 -3.63 11.83 1.00
N ARG A 65 -3.18 13.06 0.86
CA ARG A 65 -2.87 13.70 -0.42
C ARG A 65 -1.38 13.78 -0.59
N THR A 66 -0.89 13.37 -1.74
CA THR A 66 0.52 13.50 -2.14
C THR A 66 0.62 14.61 -3.18
N THR A 67 1.47 15.60 -2.90
CA THR A 67 1.76 16.71 -3.81
C THR A 67 3.27 16.79 -4.07
N ASP A 68 3.65 17.42 -5.18
CA ASP A 68 5.04 17.82 -5.41
C ASP A 68 5.38 19.17 -4.73
N GLU A 69 6.60 19.66 -4.93
CA GLU A 69 7.06 20.97 -4.43
C GLU A 69 6.24 22.16 -4.95
N ALA A 70 5.63 22.03 -6.12
CA ALA A 70 4.75 23.04 -6.72
C ALA A 70 3.29 22.92 -6.26
N GLU A 71 3.03 22.12 -5.22
CA GLU A 71 1.70 21.82 -4.68
C GLU A 71 0.74 21.16 -5.68
N ARG A 72 1.26 20.59 -6.78
CA ARG A 72 0.42 19.84 -7.71
C ARG A 72 0.04 18.52 -7.06
N LEU A 73 -1.27 18.24 -7.03
CA LEU A 73 -1.77 16.97 -6.51
C LEU A 73 -1.41 15.84 -7.48
N LEU A 74 -0.64 14.87 -6.98
CA LEU A 74 -0.18 13.71 -7.72
C LEU A 74 -1.07 12.49 -7.42
N TYR A 75 -1.39 12.30 -6.14
CA TYR A 75 -2.04 11.09 -5.68
C TYR A 75 -2.91 11.34 -4.44
N LYS A 76 -3.96 10.55 -4.27
CA LYS A 76 -4.78 10.55 -3.06
C LYS A 76 -5.13 9.13 -2.66
N ILE A 77 -5.01 8.84 -1.36
CA ILE A 77 -5.59 7.65 -0.74
C ILE A 77 -6.66 8.09 0.25
N SER A 78 -7.80 7.40 0.26
CA SER A 78 -8.78 7.46 1.34
C SER A 78 -8.89 6.10 2.00
N ALA A 79 -8.84 6.06 3.32
CA ALA A 79 -8.99 4.83 4.12
C ALA A 79 -10.16 4.99 5.09
N LYS A 80 -11.11 4.05 5.05
CA LYS A 80 -12.20 3.96 6.03
C LYS A 80 -11.82 2.99 7.13
N THR A 81 -12.24 3.30 8.36
CA THR A 81 -12.00 2.44 9.51
C THR A 81 -13.30 2.01 10.16
N ASP A 82 -13.28 0.88 10.86
CA ASP A 82 -14.36 0.45 11.74
C ASP A 82 -14.29 1.16 13.11
N ALA A 83 -15.26 0.87 13.96
CA ALA A 83 -15.32 1.43 15.32
C ALA A 83 -14.13 1.03 16.23
N LYS A 84 -13.29 0.07 15.82
CA LYS A 84 -12.05 -0.33 16.49
C LYS A 84 -10.81 0.33 15.88
N GLY A 85 -10.98 1.22 14.90
CA GLY A 85 -9.89 1.89 14.20
C GLY A 85 -9.16 1.01 13.16
N ARG A 86 -9.72 -0.14 12.77
CA ARG A 86 -9.10 -1.01 11.76
C ARG A 86 -9.57 -0.59 10.37
N ILE A 87 -8.66 -0.54 9.40
CA ILE A 87 -8.97 -0.21 8.01
C ILE A 87 -9.93 -1.27 7.44
N THR A 88 -11.05 -0.84 6.86
CA THR A 88 -12.05 -1.70 6.21
C THR A 88 -12.08 -1.52 4.70
N GLU A 89 -11.70 -0.35 4.21
CA GLU A 89 -11.66 -0.02 2.79
C GLU A 89 -10.55 1.00 2.53
N THR A 90 -9.84 0.87 1.43
CA THR A 90 -9.02 1.93 0.87
C THR A 90 -9.43 2.20 -0.57
N SER A 91 -9.27 3.45 -1.02
CA SER A 91 -9.43 3.85 -2.41
C SER A 91 -8.26 4.75 -2.79
N SER A 92 -7.63 4.45 -3.90
CA SER A 92 -6.48 5.19 -4.44
C SER A 92 -6.84 5.89 -5.75
N TYR A 93 -6.40 7.13 -5.87
CA TYR A 93 -6.67 8.00 -7.01
C TYR A 93 -5.36 8.60 -7.49
N ASP A 94 -5.10 8.44 -8.77
CA ASP A 94 -4.07 9.19 -9.50
C ASP A 94 -4.67 10.48 -10.07
N TYR A 95 -3.85 11.51 -10.21
CA TYR A 95 -4.27 12.80 -10.74
C TYR A 95 -3.44 13.15 -11.97
N ASP A 96 -3.94 12.76 -13.15
CA ASP A 96 -3.38 13.21 -14.40
C ASP A 96 -4.04 14.53 -14.81
N ASN A 97 -3.22 15.59 -14.96
CA ASN A 97 -3.69 16.95 -15.32
C ASN A 97 -4.82 17.48 -14.39
N GLY A 98 -4.79 17.12 -13.11
CA GLY A 98 -5.75 17.56 -12.09
C GLY A 98 -7.09 16.82 -12.13
N THR A 99 -7.26 15.82 -12.98
CA THR A 99 -8.47 15.00 -13.05
C THR A 99 -8.26 13.71 -12.22
N PRO A 100 -9.09 13.43 -11.21
CA PRO A 100 -8.96 12.21 -10.42
C PRO A 100 -9.34 10.98 -11.25
N ARG A 101 -8.50 9.96 -11.21
CA ARG A 101 -8.76 8.65 -11.79
C ARG A 101 -8.63 7.60 -10.68
N LEU A 102 -9.69 6.85 -10.44
CA LEU A 102 -9.66 5.74 -9.48
C LEU A 102 -8.75 4.63 -10.03
N GLU A 103 -7.66 4.34 -9.34
CA GLU A 103 -6.68 3.31 -9.73
C GLU A 103 -6.88 1.99 -9.01
N GLY A 104 -7.27 2.05 -7.74
CA GLY A 104 -7.44 0.87 -6.93
C GLY A 104 -8.45 1.06 -5.81
N GLN A 105 -9.02 -0.06 -5.39
CA GLN A 105 -9.87 -0.13 -4.22
C GLN A 105 -9.59 -1.44 -3.50
N GLU A 106 -9.40 -1.37 -2.19
CA GLU A 106 -9.18 -2.54 -1.36
C GLU A 106 -10.27 -2.65 -0.29
N THR A 107 -10.67 -3.88 0.00
CA THR A 107 -11.62 -4.19 1.07
C THR A 107 -10.98 -5.21 2.00
N TYR A 108 -11.00 -4.88 3.29
CA TYR A 108 -10.40 -5.68 4.36
C TYR A 108 -11.51 -6.28 5.23
N THR A 109 -11.48 -7.58 5.45
CA THR A 109 -12.39 -8.22 6.40
C THR A 109 -11.61 -8.84 7.54
N TYR A 110 -12.26 -8.98 8.70
CA TYR A 110 -11.60 -9.44 9.92
C TYR A 110 -12.38 -10.57 10.56
N THR A 111 -11.66 -11.46 11.23
CA THR A 111 -12.28 -12.47 12.10
C THR A 111 -12.93 -11.79 13.32
N PRO A 112 -13.81 -12.48 14.07
CA PRO A 112 -14.36 -11.94 15.31
C PRO A 112 -13.29 -11.53 16.33
N GLU A 113 -12.13 -12.18 16.32
CA GLU A 113 -10.97 -11.90 17.18
C GLU A 113 -10.15 -10.71 16.69
N GLY A 114 -10.48 -10.14 15.51
CA GLY A 114 -9.87 -8.95 14.98
C GLY A 114 -8.65 -9.19 14.06
N ARG A 115 -8.41 -10.43 13.64
CA ARG A 115 -7.35 -10.74 12.67
C ARG A 115 -7.84 -10.54 11.25
N LEU A 116 -6.98 -10.12 10.34
CA LEU A 116 -7.31 -10.00 8.92
C LEU A 116 -7.72 -11.37 8.36
N SER A 117 -8.94 -11.49 7.85
CA SER A 117 -9.45 -12.74 7.25
C SER A 117 -9.43 -12.72 5.74
N SER A 118 -9.64 -11.56 5.10
CA SER A 118 -9.42 -11.41 3.66
C SER A 118 -9.04 -9.99 3.27
N LEU A 119 -8.36 -9.88 2.15
CA LEU A 119 -8.07 -8.66 1.42
C LEU A 119 -8.51 -8.87 -0.03
N LEU A 120 -9.50 -8.09 -0.47
CA LEU A 120 -9.93 -8.01 -1.86
C LEU A 120 -9.40 -6.71 -2.46
N SER A 121 -8.54 -6.81 -3.46
CA SER A 121 -8.00 -5.67 -4.21
C SER A 121 -8.63 -5.63 -5.59
N LYS A 122 -9.21 -4.49 -5.97
CA LYS A 122 -9.72 -4.21 -7.31
C LYS A 122 -8.78 -3.22 -8.00
N TYR A 123 -8.48 -3.46 -9.26
CA TYR A 123 -7.53 -2.65 -10.01
C TYR A 123 -7.87 -2.63 -11.50
N SER A 124 -7.17 -1.78 -12.26
CA SER A 124 -7.28 -1.68 -13.71
C SER A 124 -5.90 -1.73 -14.35
N TYR A 125 -5.77 -2.52 -15.42
CA TYR A 125 -4.58 -2.49 -16.27
C TYR A 125 -4.61 -1.40 -17.34
N SER A 126 -5.77 -0.79 -17.56
CA SER A 126 -5.96 0.22 -18.60
C SER A 126 -6.66 1.43 -18.03
N SER A 127 -6.13 2.60 -18.32
CA SER A 127 -6.69 3.89 -17.89
C SER A 127 -8.15 4.12 -18.35
N SER A 128 -8.63 3.37 -19.33
CA SER A 128 -9.97 3.52 -19.92
C SER A 128 -11.02 2.52 -19.40
N SER A 129 -10.63 1.49 -18.65
CA SER A 129 -11.51 0.34 -18.38
C SER A 129 -12.13 0.32 -16.97
N GLY A 130 -11.79 1.29 -16.10
CA GLY A 130 -12.21 1.25 -14.69
C GLY A 130 -11.64 0.04 -13.93
N LEU A 131 -12.10 -0.20 -12.72
CA LEU A 131 -11.66 -1.34 -11.89
C LEU A 131 -12.32 -2.64 -12.36
N ASN A 132 -11.72 -3.31 -13.34
CA ASN A 132 -12.25 -4.50 -13.98
C ASN A 132 -11.52 -5.81 -13.65
N LYS A 133 -10.45 -5.72 -12.88
CA LYS A 133 -9.67 -6.86 -12.39
C LYS A 133 -9.68 -6.87 -10.86
N TYR A 134 -9.45 -8.04 -10.29
CA TYR A 134 -9.33 -8.16 -8.84
C TYR A 134 -8.38 -9.29 -8.46
N SER A 135 -7.78 -9.16 -7.28
CA SER A 135 -7.11 -10.24 -6.58
C SER A 135 -7.71 -10.41 -5.17
N GLU A 136 -7.69 -11.61 -4.66
CA GLU A 136 -8.20 -11.94 -3.34
C GLU A 136 -7.17 -12.74 -2.56
N ASN A 137 -6.83 -12.27 -1.35
CA ASN A 137 -6.06 -13.01 -0.37
C ASN A 137 -7.01 -13.45 0.75
N LYS A 138 -6.93 -14.72 1.17
CA LYS A 138 -7.63 -15.25 2.36
C LYS A 138 -6.64 -15.81 3.33
N PHE A 139 -6.84 -15.50 4.61
CA PHE A 139 -5.94 -15.83 5.70
C PHE A 139 -6.64 -16.75 6.70
N TYR A 140 -6.01 -17.87 7.03
CA TYR A 140 -6.57 -18.92 7.89
C TYR A 140 -5.70 -19.08 9.14
N TYR A 141 -6.36 -19.15 10.28
CA TYR A 141 -5.70 -19.17 11.59
C TYR A 141 -6.07 -20.43 12.38
N THR A 142 -5.08 -21.04 13.03
CA THR A 142 -5.28 -22.12 14.00
C THR A 142 -4.58 -21.70 15.29
N ASP A 143 -5.28 -21.79 16.42
CA ASP A 143 -4.76 -21.38 17.74
C ASP A 143 -4.15 -19.97 17.77
N GLY A 144 -4.68 -19.09 16.93
CA GLY A 144 -4.22 -17.71 16.86
C GLY A 144 -3.03 -17.46 15.93
N LEU A 145 -2.44 -18.47 15.38
CA LEU A 145 -1.33 -18.38 14.42
C LEU A 145 -1.86 -18.47 12.99
N LEU A 146 -1.28 -17.68 12.07
CA LEU A 146 -1.55 -17.82 10.64
C LEU A 146 -0.95 -19.13 10.17
N THR A 147 -1.79 -20.07 9.71
CA THR A 147 -1.34 -21.39 9.26
C THR A 147 -1.41 -21.58 7.76
N ARG A 148 -2.24 -20.79 7.08
CA ARG A 148 -2.40 -20.89 5.63
C ARG A 148 -2.89 -19.56 5.06
N TYR A 149 -2.49 -19.22 3.85
CA TYR A 149 -3.17 -18.21 3.07
C TYR A 149 -3.36 -18.68 1.62
N THR A 150 -4.37 -18.13 0.94
CA THR A 150 -4.60 -18.36 -0.49
C THR A 150 -4.59 -17.02 -1.22
N TYR A 151 -4.09 -17.04 -2.45
CA TYR A 151 -4.09 -15.90 -3.37
C TYR A 151 -4.77 -16.29 -4.68
N TYR A 152 -5.69 -15.46 -5.12
CA TYR A 152 -6.35 -15.56 -6.42
C TYR A 152 -6.18 -14.27 -7.19
N ASP A 153 -5.91 -14.35 -8.50
CA ASP A 153 -5.87 -13.21 -9.41
C ASP A 153 -6.76 -13.45 -10.63
N SER A 154 -7.73 -12.56 -10.85
CA SER A 154 -8.67 -12.65 -11.96
C SER A 154 -8.03 -12.37 -13.32
N TYR A 155 -6.90 -11.69 -13.37
CA TYR A 155 -6.15 -11.46 -14.60
C TYR A 155 -5.43 -12.75 -15.03
N GLU A 156 -4.68 -13.39 -14.14
CA GLU A 156 -4.04 -14.67 -14.41
C GLU A 156 -5.06 -15.73 -14.81
N ALA A 157 -6.16 -15.84 -14.06
CA ALA A 157 -7.26 -16.75 -14.35
C ALA A 157 -7.93 -16.51 -15.74
N SER A 158 -7.81 -15.32 -16.31
CA SER A 158 -8.35 -15.02 -17.64
C SER A 158 -7.53 -15.58 -18.80
N TYR A 159 -6.27 -15.95 -18.55
CA TYR A 159 -5.36 -16.53 -19.54
C TYR A 159 -5.17 -18.04 -19.38
N ASP A 160 -5.41 -18.56 -18.19
CA ASP A 160 -5.27 -19.97 -17.87
C ASP A 160 -6.61 -20.56 -17.39
N PRO A 161 -7.33 -21.35 -18.23
CA PRO A 161 -8.60 -21.97 -17.84
C PRO A 161 -8.46 -22.97 -16.67
N ASP A 162 -7.25 -23.48 -16.43
CA ASP A 162 -6.94 -24.43 -15.36
C ASP A 162 -6.35 -23.72 -14.11
N TYR A 163 -6.31 -22.37 -14.12
CA TYR A 163 -5.79 -21.59 -13.03
C TYR A 163 -6.49 -21.93 -11.72
N GLN A 164 -5.68 -22.25 -10.72
CA GLN A 164 -6.14 -22.48 -9.35
C GLN A 164 -5.54 -21.41 -8.43
N PRO A 165 -6.26 -20.97 -7.40
CA PRO A 165 -5.70 -20.09 -6.38
C PRO A 165 -4.40 -20.68 -5.83
N TRP A 166 -3.39 -19.85 -5.68
CA TRP A 166 -2.15 -20.25 -5.03
C TRP A 166 -2.44 -20.46 -3.54
N GLU A 167 -1.95 -21.58 -3.00
CA GLU A 167 -2.11 -21.92 -1.60
C GLU A 167 -0.74 -22.07 -0.94
N TYR A 168 -0.57 -21.40 0.16
CA TYR A 168 0.63 -21.46 0.99
C TYR A 168 0.26 -21.94 2.38
N SER A 169 0.80 -23.09 2.78
CA SER A 169 0.73 -23.60 4.14
C SER A 169 2.00 -23.19 4.87
N LEU A 170 1.83 -22.57 6.04
CA LEU A 170 2.95 -22.16 6.88
C LEU A 170 3.21 -23.29 7.91
N PRO A 171 4.42 -23.85 7.96
CA PRO A 171 4.81 -24.79 9.00
C PRO A 171 4.64 -24.17 10.39
N ALA A 172 4.25 -24.97 11.39
CA ALA A 172 3.94 -24.47 12.74
C ALA A 172 5.16 -23.81 13.42
N ASP A 173 6.38 -24.18 13.02
CA ASP A 173 7.65 -23.64 13.49
C ASP A 173 8.12 -22.39 12.74
N GLU A 174 7.52 -22.07 11.58
CA GLU A 174 7.80 -20.87 10.80
C GLU A 174 6.76 -19.75 10.99
N CYS A 175 5.77 -19.95 11.83
CA CYS A 175 4.71 -18.97 12.14
C CYS A 175 5.26 -17.79 12.98
N TYR A 176 6.15 -16.98 12.38
CA TYR A 176 6.58 -15.71 12.97
C TYR A 176 5.55 -14.60 12.70
N PRO A 177 5.11 -13.85 13.74
CA PRO A 177 4.10 -12.79 13.59
C PRO A 177 4.53 -11.59 12.73
N HIS A 178 5.75 -11.55 12.17
CA HIS A 178 6.33 -10.34 11.58
C HIS A 178 7.18 -10.54 10.31
N ARG A 179 6.84 -11.44 9.39
CA ARG A 179 7.49 -11.47 8.08
C ARG A 179 6.51 -11.30 6.92
N TYR A 180 5.88 -10.12 6.83
CA TYR A 180 5.41 -9.55 5.57
C TYR A 180 6.32 -8.39 5.20
N ALA A 181 7.56 -8.68 4.85
CA ALA A 181 8.45 -7.73 4.20
C ALA A 181 9.03 -8.43 2.97
N ASN A 182 8.48 -8.07 1.80
CA ASN A 182 9.13 -8.11 0.50
C ASN A 182 10.17 -9.23 0.28
N ASP A 183 9.73 -10.42 -0.10
CA ASP A 183 10.58 -11.32 -0.88
C ASP A 183 9.93 -11.51 -2.28
N ARG A 184 9.99 -10.47 -3.10
CA ARG A 184 9.88 -10.54 -4.54
C ARG A 184 11.29 -10.54 -5.12
N SER A 185 11.99 -11.62 -4.90
CA SER A 185 13.23 -11.89 -5.62
C SER A 185 13.18 -13.32 -6.12
N ASN A 186 12.63 -13.47 -7.35
CA ASN A 186 13.17 -14.32 -8.42
C ASN A 186 12.43 -14.00 -9.70
#